data_117cdd5e3c278747dc19d9f4fdbf7ad1
#
_entry.id   117cdd5e3c278747dc19d9f4fdbf7ad1
#
_cell.length_a   1.000
_cell.length_b   1.000
_cell.length_c   1.000
_cell.angle_alpha   90.00
_cell.angle_beta   90.00
_cell.angle_gamma   90.00
#
_symmetry.space_group_name_H-M   'P 1'
#
loop_
_entity.id
_entity.type
_entity.pdbx_description
1 polymer ?
#
loop_
_entity_poly.entity_id
_entity_poly.type
_entity_poly.pdbx_seq_one_letter_code
_entity_poly.pdbx_strand_id
1 'polypeptide(L)'
;MNATYFLIACVSLFIINTNASLAKNITFNHEGVLCDSNFCADKNGISMSLTKKYLGYSIAKKLEAGLTQRTPSEFTFSNGVFCNASLKICFETRYFNPDGKYGGAVNHVYTEWLFKDE
;
A
#
# COMPACT_ATOMS: atom_id res chain seq x y z
N MET A 1 48.58 7.97 -31.48
CA MET A 1 48.18 8.01 -31.10
C MET A 1 47.48 8.06 -30.52
N ASN A 2 47.11 8.00 -30.22
CA ASN A 2 46.43 8.03 -29.64
C ASN A 2 45.38 8.05 -29.24
N ALA A 3 45.08 7.97 -29.39
CA ALA A 3 43.94 8.03 -29.10
C ALA A 3 43.31 7.56 -28.28
N THR A 4 43.06 7.48 -28.02
CA THR A 4 42.46 6.98 -27.30
C THR A 4 41.80 7.28 -26.38
N TYR A 5 41.70 7.50 -26.20
CA TYR A 5 41.10 7.75 -25.26
C TYR A 5 39.95 7.99 -24.97
N PHE A 6 39.62 7.91 -25.10
CA PHE A 6 38.60 8.21 -24.75
C PHE A 6 37.70 7.74 -24.25
N LEU A 7 37.41 7.61 -24.32
CA LEU A 7 36.59 7.10 -24.02
C LEU A 7 36.00 6.90 -23.10
N ILE A 8 35.83 6.86 -22.78
CA ILE A 8 35.47 6.63 -21.86
C ILE A 8 34.61 7.02 -21.26
N ALA A 9 34.42 7.20 -21.01
CA ALA A 9 33.73 7.71 -20.34
C ALA A 9 32.57 7.57 -20.27
N CYS A 10 32.04 7.63 -20.62
CA CYS A 10 30.89 7.53 -20.56
C CYS A 10 30.25 6.92 -19.77
N VAL A 11 30.20 6.55 -19.49
CA VAL A 11 29.68 5.85 -18.75
C VAL A 11 28.99 6.20 -17.84
N SER A 12 28.83 6.21 -17.32
CA SER A 12 28.27 6.50 -16.33
C SER A 12 27.19 6.93 -16.17
N LEU A 13 26.73 7.02 -16.27
CA LEU A 13 25.74 7.50 -16.05
C LEU A 13 24.72 6.99 -15.65
N PHE A 14 24.30 6.52 -15.31
CA PHE A 14 23.28 6.02 -14.98
C PHE A 14 22.85 6.13 -13.89
N ILE A 15 22.43 6.47 -13.45
CA ILE A 15 22.07 6.69 -12.43
C ILE A 15 20.81 6.61 -12.27
N ILE A 16 20.22 6.10 -11.78
CA ILE A 16 19.09 5.83 -11.58
C ILE A 16 18.54 6.19 -10.43
N ASN A 17 17.70 6.62 -10.18
CA ASN A 17 17.16 6.95 -9.06
C ASN A 17 16.00 6.41 -8.86
N THR A 18 15.70 5.75 -8.22
CA THR A 18 14.62 5.11 -8.09
C THR A 18 14.01 5.23 -6.86
N ASN A 19 14.28 5.81 -6.04
CA ASN A 19 13.84 5.81 -4.82
C ASN A 19 12.58 6.32 -4.58
N ALA A 20 12.11 7.02 -5.19
CA ALA A 20 11.01 7.67 -4.87
C ALA A 20 9.84 7.05 -4.31
N SER A 21 9.28 6.13 -4.77
CA SER A 21 7.99 5.70 -4.30
C SER A 21 8.02 4.48 -3.48
N LEU A 22 9.14 4.11 -2.96
CA LEU A 22 9.18 2.87 -2.22
C LEU A 22 8.26 2.87 -1.04
N ALA A 23 8.10 4.00 -0.37
CA ALA A 23 7.26 4.04 0.81
C ALA A 23 5.80 3.89 0.49
N LYS A 24 5.42 4.08 -0.76
CA LYS A 24 4.02 4.02 -1.16
C LYS A 24 3.68 2.75 -1.93
N ASN A 25 4.62 1.83 -2.01
CA ASN A 25 4.36 0.62 -2.75
C ASN A 25 3.37 -0.27 -2.03
N ILE A 26 2.43 -0.76 -2.78
CA ILE A 26 1.45 -1.70 -2.28
C ILE A 26 1.76 -3.04 -2.91
N THR A 27 1.75 -4.07 -2.10
CA THR A 27 2.07 -5.41 -2.55
C THR A 27 0.82 -6.23 -2.80
N PHE A 28 0.72 -6.76 -3.99
CA PHE A 28 -0.41 -7.59 -4.41
C PHE A 28 0.02 -9.05 -4.58
N ASN A 29 1.04 -9.48 -3.87
CA ASN A 29 1.61 -10.81 -4.10
C ASN A 29 0.74 -11.97 -3.65
N HIS A 30 -0.20 -11.74 -2.75
CA HIS A 30 -1.00 -12.81 -2.19
C HIS A 30 -2.46 -12.51 -2.43
N GLU A 31 -3.15 -13.45 -3.03
CA GLU A 31 -4.54 -13.24 -3.39
C GLU A 31 -5.37 -12.87 -2.17
N GLY A 32 -6.17 -11.84 -2.29
CA GLY A 32 -7.01 -11.38 -1.20
C GLY A 32 -6.29 -10.62 -0.10
N VAL A 33 -4.99 -10.37 -0.26
CA VAL A 33 -4.21 -9.65 0.74
C VAL A 33 -3.54 -8.45 0.09
N LEU A 34 -3.62 -7.31 0.73
CA LEU A 34 -2.90 -6.11 0.31
C LEU A 34 -2.08 -5.62 1.48
N CYS A 35 -0.81 -5.32 1.22
CA CYS A 35 0.09 -4.79 2.23
C CYS A 35 0.74 -3.52 1.74
N ASP A 36 0.90 -2.54 2.63
CA ASP A 36 1.86 -1.48 2.38
C ASP A 36 3.01 -1.71 3.35
N SER A 37 3.79 -0.70 3.66
CA SER A 37 4.92 -0.91 4.55
C SER A 37 4.51 -0.95 6.02
N ASN A 38 3.26 -0.68 6.32
CA ASN A 38 2.81 -0.54 7.70
C ASN A 38 1.86 -1.63 8.15
N PHE A 39 1.10 -2.22 7.25
CA PHE A 39 0.15 -3.26 7.64
C PHE A 39 -0.28 -4.08 6.42
N CYS A 40 -0.89 -5.21 6.71
CA CYS A 40 -1.56 -6.02 5.71
C CYS A 40 -3.03 -6.09 6.05
N ALA A 41 -3.88 -6.16 5.02
CA ALA A 41 -5.31 -6.24 5.19
C ALA A 41 -5.87 -7.32 4.27
N ASP A 42 -7.02 -7.86 4.66
CA ASP A 42 -7.76 -8.79 3.83
C ASP A 42 -9.23 -8.37 3.84
N LYS A 43 -10.12 -9.24 3.43
CA LYS A 43 -11.53 -8.90 3.33
C LYS A 43 -12.17 -8.57 4.68
N ASN A 44 -11.52 -8.92 5.75
CA ASN A 44 -12.03 -8.62 7.09
C ASN A 44 -11.43 -7.35 7.67
N GLY A 45 -10.51 -6.73 6.96
CA GLY A 45 -9.87 -5.50 7.43
C GLY A 45 -8.40 -5.71 7.73
N ILE A 46 -7.83 -4.82 8.52
CA ILE A 46 -6.43 -4.93 8.92
C ILE A 46 -6.24 -6.23 9.68
N SER A 47 -5.20 -6.97 9.33
CA SER A 47 -4.92 -8.26 9.92
C SER A 47 -3.58 -8.25 10.62
N MET A 48 -3.58 -8.49 11.92
CA MET A 48 -2.34 -8.59 12.67
C MET A 48 -1.53 -9.80 12.28
N SER A 49 -2.19 -10.91 12.06
CA SER A 49 -1.48 -12.13 11.71
C SER A 49 -0.84 -12.04 10.33
N LEU A 50 -1.54 -11.44 9.38
CA LEU A 50 -0.96 -11.25 8.05
C LEU A 50 0.16 -10.22 8.09
N THR A 51 0.01 -9.19 8.88
CA THR A 51 1.06 -8.19 9.03
C THR A 51 2.31 -8.84 9.61
N LYS A 52 2.15 -9.67 10.63
CA LYS A 52 3.30 -10.36 11.21
C LYS A 52 3.93 -11.30 10.19
N LYS A 53 3.10 -12.01 9.43
CA LYS A 53 3.59 -12.99 8.47
C LYS A 53 4.39 -12.35 7.35
N TYR A 54 3.90 -11.23 6.81
CA TYR A 54 4.51 -10.66 5.62
C TYR A 54 5.42 -9.47 5.92
N LEU A 55 5.22 -8.75 7.02
CA LEU A 55 6.02 -7.58 7.33
C LEU A 55 6.88 -7.75 8.57
N GLY A 56 6.64 -8.79 9.36
CA GLY A 56 7.49 -9.09 10.49
C GLY A 56 6.94 -8.62 11.81
N TYR A 57 7.55 -9.12 12.86
CA TYR A 57 7.09 -8.90 14.22
C TYR A 57 7.13 -7.42 14.61
N SER A 58 8.20 -6.74 14.24
CA SER A 58 8.39 -5.35 14.63
C SER A 58 7.29 -4.46 14.08
N ILE A 59 6.93 -4.64 12.82
CA ILE A 59 5.87 -3.87 12.20
C ILE A 59 4.52 -4.22 12.85
N ALA A 60 4.29 -5.51 13.10
CA ALA A 60 3.04 -5.93 13.73
C ALA A 60 2.88 -5.32 15.11
N LYS A 61 3.97 -5.21 15.87
CA LYS A 61 3.90 -4.59 17.19
C LYS A 61 3.51 -3.12 17.10
N LYS A 62 4.09 -2.41 16.15
CA LYS A 62 3.73 -1.00 15.97
C LYS A 62 2.27 -0.86 15.57
N LEU A 63 1.81 -1.75 14.72
CA LEU A 63 0.43 -1.72 14.28
C LEU A 63 -0.51 -1.96 15.45
N GLU A 64 -0.21 -2.95 16.26
CA GLU A 64 -1.03 -3.28 17.41
C GLU A 64 -1.21 -2.07 18.32
N ALA A 65 -0.12 -1.36 18.59
CA ALA A 65 -0.19 -0.18 19.43
C ALA A 65 -1.06 0.90 18.82
N GLY A 66 -1.05 1.02 17.50
CA GLY A 66 -1.86 2.04 16.83
C GLY A 66 -3.32 1.67 16.66
N LEU A 67 -3.67 0.41 16.84
CA LEU A 67 -5.05 -0.01 16.63
C LEU A 67 -5.90 0.04 17.88
N THR A 68 -5.33 0.39 19.01
CA THR A 68 -6.09 0.35 20.26
C THR A 68 -7.30 1.27 20.24
N GLN A 69 -7.31 2.27 19.37
CA GLN A 69 -8.40 3.23 19.34
C GLN A 69 -9.02 3.37 17.97
N ARG A 70 -8.88 2.37 17.13
CA ARG A 70 -9.42 2.44 15.79
C ARG A 70 -10.07 1.13 15.44
N THR A 71 -11.02 1.19 14.51
CA THR A 71 -11.62 -0.03 13.99
C THR A 71 -10.74 -0.56 12.88
N PRO A 72 -10.40 -1.84 12.92
CA PRO A 72 -9.58 -2.42 11.85
C PRO A 72 -10.31 -2.54 10.53
N SER A 73 -11.63 -2.31 10.50
CA SER A 73 -12.38 -2.46 9.25
C SER A 73 -12.24 -1.24 8.33
N GLU A 74 -11.74 -0.12 8.84
CA GLU A 74 -11.53 1.07 8.01
C GLU A 74 -10.05 1.39 8.01
N PHE A 75 -9.45 1.46 6.85
CA PHE A 75 -8.02 1.65 6.77
C PHE A 75 -7.63 2.38 5.51
N THR A 76 -6.51 3.11 5.59
CA THR A 76 -5.97 3.87 4.48
C THR A 76 -4.55 3.40 4.23
N PHE A 77 -4.29 2.97 3.02
CA PHE A 77 -2.94 2.59 2.64
C PHE A 77 -2.07 3.82 2.45
N SER A 78 -0.77 3.62 2.45
CA SER A 78 0.18 4.73 2.39
C SER A 78 0.05 5.55 1.11
N ASN A 79 -0.56 5.00 0.07
CA ASN A 79 -0.78 5.74 -1.16
C ASN A 79 -2.11 6.50 -1.16
N GLY A 80 -2.84 6.47 -0.06
CA GLY A 80 -4.09 7.24 0.07
C GLY A 80 -5.36 6.47 -0.22
N VAL A 81 -5.27 5.27 -0.74
CA VAL A 81 -6.47 4.48 -1.02
C VAL A 81 -7.11 4.07 0.30
N PHE A 82 -8.38 4.34 0.44
CA PHE A 82 -9.14 4.06 1.65
C PHE A 82 -10.09 2.90 1.43
N CYS A 83 -10.11 1.95 2.35
CA CYS A 83 -10.98 0.79 2.25
C CYS A 83 -11.85 0.68 3.49
N ASN A 84 -13.06 0.20 3.29
CA ASN A 84 -13.99 -0.09 4.35
C ASN A 84 -14.45 -1.53 4.19
N ALA A 85 -13.95 -2.40 5.06
CA ALA A 85 -14.24 -3.83 4.96
C ALA A 85 -15.68 -4.15 5.28
N SER A 86 -16.34 -3.32 6.10
CA SER A 86 -17.75 -3.53 6.40
C SER A 86 -18.61 -3.32 5.16
N LEU A 87 -18.22 -2.38 4.32
CA LEU A 87 -18.94 -2.09 3.08
C LEU A 87 -18.36 -2.85 1.90
N LYS A 88 -17.20 -3.47 2.07
CA LYS A 88 -16.52 -4.25 1.03
C LYS A 88 -16.18 -3.40 -0.19
N ILE A 89 -15.63 -2.22 0.06
CA ILE A 89 -15.34 -1.30 -1.01
C ILE A 89 -14.12 -0.45 -0.67
N CYS A 90 -13.36 -0.08 -1.69
CA CYS A 90 -12.23 0.83 -1.55
C CYS A 90 -12.46 2.04 -2.42
N PHE A 91 -11.96 3.18 -1.95
CA PHE A 91 -12.09 4.47 -2.63
C PHE A 91 -10.71 5.07 -2.84
N GLU A 92 -10.61 5.97 -3.81
CA GLU A 92 -9.34 6.62 -4.10
C GLU A 92 -8.87 7.53 -2.97
N THR A 93 -9.79 7.98 -2.12
CA THR A 93 -9.44 8.84 -1.02
C THR A 93 -10.38 8.56 0.14
N ARG A 94 -9.91 8.88 1.34
CA ARG A 94 -10.72 8.67 2.55
C ARG A 94 -11.60 9.84 2.92
N TYR A 95 -11.56 10.92 2.15
CA TYR A 95 -12.27 12.13 2.52
C TYR A 95 -13.73 12.07 2.08
N PHE A 96 -14.59 12.74 2.86
CA PHE A 96 -16.01 12.80 2.55
C PHE A 96 -16.34 14.14 1.92
N ASN A 97 -17.38 14.15 1.12
CA ASN A 97 -17.95 15.39 0.61
C ASN A 97 -18.70 16.10 1.72
N PRO A 98 -19.01 17.38 1.54
CA PRO A 98 -19.80 18.10 2.54
C PRO A 98 -21.14 17.46 2.85
N ASP A 99 -21.69 16.68 1.93
CA ASP A 99 -22.96 16.00 2.15
C ASP A 99 -22.82 14.71 2.95
N GLY A 100 -21.60 14.39 3.40
CA GLY A 100 -21.37 13.20 4.19
C GLY A 100 -21.13 11.94 3.41
N LYS A 101 -21.12 12.02 2.09
CA LYS A 101 -20.86 10.84 1.26
C LYS A 101 -19.39 10.76 0.91
N TYR A 102 -18.95 9.56 0.56
CA TYR A 102 -17.56 9.36 0.19
C TYR A 102 -17.22 10.23 -1.03
N GLY A 103 -16.14 10.98 -0.92
CA GLY A 103 -15.77 11.94 -1.96
C GLY A 103 -14.94 11.38 -3.07
N GLY A 104 -14.30 10.25 -2.84
CA GLY A 104 -13.43 9.68 -3.85
C GLY A 104 -14.16 8.68 -4.73
N ALA A 105 -13.63 8.47 -5.92
CA ALA A 105 -14.15 7.44 -6.78
C ALA A 105 -13.81 6.06 -6.21
N VAL A 106 -14.60 5.08 -6.56
CA VAL A 106 -14.33 3.70 -6.17
C VAL A 106 -13.04 3.23 -6.83
N ASN A 107 -12.18 2.61 -6.06
CA ASN A 107 -10.99 1.99 -6.59
C ASN A 107 -11.32 0.53 -6.86
N HIS A 108 -11.57 0.21 -8.13
CA HIS A 108 -12.04 -1.13 -8.50
C HIS A 108 -10.96 -2.19 -8.32
N VAL A 109 -9.70 -1.84 -8.54
CA VAL A 109 -8.62 -2.80 -8.42
C VAL A 109 -8.51 -3.31 -6.98
N TYR A 110 -8.47 -2.38 -6.02
CA TYR A 110 -8.36 -2.75 -4.62
C TYR A 110 -9.64 -3.42 -4.12
N THR A 111 -10.78 -2.93 -4.56
CA THR A 111 -12.06 -3.50 -4.16
C THR A 111 -12.14 -4.96 -4.60
N GLU A 112 -11.79 -5.24 -5.82
CA GLU A 112 -11.85 -6.60 -6.31
C GLU A 112 -10.81 -7.49 -5.67
N TRP A 113 -9.61 -6.97 -5.48
CA TRP A 113 -8.55 -7.78 -4.89
C TRP A 113 -8.90 -8.23 -3.48
N LEU A 114 -9.47 -7.33 -2.68
CA LEU A 114 -9.77 -7.64 -1.29
C LEU A 114 -11.11 -8.32 -1.09
N PHE A 115 -12.11 -7.91 -1.86
CA PHE A 115 -13.48 -8.29 -1.53
C PHE A 115 -14.18 -9.13 -2.58
N LYS A 116 -13.44 -9.59 -3.54
CA LYS A 116 -14.05 -10.43 -4.55
C LYS A 116 -14.56 -11.71 -3.91
N ASP A 117 -15.80 -12.02 -4.15
CA ASP A 117 -16.37 -13.25 -3.64
C ASP A 117 -16.00 -14.38 -4.57
N GLU A 118 -15.80 -15.50 -4.01
CA GLU A 118 -15.51 -16.65 -4.83
C GLU A 118 -16.68 -17.35 -5.30
#